data_09587da1bcb09245d3555a14c2994c94
#
_entry.id   09587da1bcb09245d3555a14c2994c94
#
_cell.length_a   1.000
_cell.length_b   1.000
_cell.length_c   1.000
_cell.angle_alpha   90.00
_cell.angle_beta   90.00
_cell.angle_gamma   90.00
#
_symmetry.space_group_name_H-M   'P 1'
#
loop_
_entity.id
_entity.type
_entity.pdbx_description
1 polymer ?
#
loop_
_entity_poly.entity_id
_entity_poly.type
_entity_poly.pdbx_seq_one_letter_code
_entity_poly.pdbx_strand_id
1 'polypeptide(L)'
;MNGAELKAILKDGGRVFGTMLSLSRNPRWLPVLDGVGLDYAVIDTEHGARSRGELGDFLTMMNTTGVVPIVRIPIPDSHYVTMAMAAGAQGILAPYCETVDEVKEVIGAAKWRPLKGDAVRRVVETGEHVSEATKAFLEERNKNSIAIIGIESVAAVKNLEAILDVPGIDGIFVGPNDMSISLGFPDQYDRPEYQSTVKHVIDTCEARGIACLVHHQNPELSSYWINQGARFILHGTDRRALTEGFRTEFTELRKVADDLPK
;
A
#
# COMPACT_ATOMS: atom_id res chain seq x y z
N MET A 1 -14.98 -2.41 -6.77
CA MET A 1 -13.74 -2.32 -7.57
C MET A 1 -12.87 -3.53 -7.31
N ASN A 2 -12.05 -3.96 -8.28
CA ASN A 2 -11.04 -5.01 -8.13
C ASN A 2 -9.63 -4.47 -8.47
N GLY A 3 -8.58 -5.28 -8.26
CA GLY A 3 -7.19 -4.84 -8.47
C GLY A 3 -6.85 -4.46 -9.91
N ALA A 4 -7.48 -5.07 -10.91
CA ALA A 4 -7.26 -4.69 -12.31
C ALA A 4 -7.88 -3.32 -12.62
N GLU A 5 -9.08 -3.05 -12.11
CA GLU A 5 -9.74 -1.76 -12.24
C GLU A 5 -8.97 -0.64 -11.54
N LEU A 6 -8.46 -0.89 -10.31
CA LEU A 6 -7.62 0.06 -9.59
C LEU A 6 -6.34 0.41 -10.38
N LYS A 7 -5.66 -0.60 -10.92
CA LYS A 7 -4.48 -0.39 -11.78
C LYS A 7 -4.82 0.42 -13.04
N ALA A 8 -5.97 0.15 -13.66
CA ALA A 8 -6.40 0.89 -14.84
C ALA A 8 -6.62 2.38 -14.52
N ILE A 9 -7.29 2.71 -13.40
CA ILE A 9 -7.46 4.11 -12.95
C ILE A 9 -6.11 4.80 -12.79
N LEU A 10 -5.15 4.17 -12.11
CA LEU A 10 -3.82 4.76 -11.91
C LEU A 10 -3.06 4.92 -13.23
N LYS A 11 -3.14 3.95 -14.13
CA LYS A 11 -2.51 3.99 -15.45
C LYS A 11 -3.06 5.10 -16.33
N ASP A 12 -4.37 5.38 -16.23
CA ASP A 12 -5.06 6.42 -16.98
C ASP A 12 -4.89 7.82 -16.33
N GLY A 13 -4.02 7.96 -15.32
CA GLY A 13 -3.76 9.24 -14.65
C GLY A 13 -4.79 9.61 -13.59
N GLY A 14 -5.71 8.73 -13.26
CA GLY A 14 -6.71 8.91 -12.21
C GLY A 14 -6.10 8.84 -10.80
N ARG A 15 -6.93 9.10 -9.80
CA ARG A 15 -6.58 9.04 -8.38
C ARG A 15 -7.39 7.99 -7.66
N VAL A 16 -6.77 7.32 -6.68
CA VAL A 16 -7.44 6.36 -5.80
C VAL A 16 -7.13 6.69 -4.34
N PHE A 17 -8.13 6.44 -3.49
CA PHE A 17 -8.10 6.80 -2.07
C PHE A 17 -8.33 5.57 -1.20
N GLY A 18 -7.49 5.41 -0.20
CA GLY A 18 -7.59 4.32 0.76
C GLY A 18 -7.19 4.72 2.16
N THR A 19 -7.36 3.79 3.09
CA THR A 19 -6.94 3.92 4.49
C THR A 19 -6.19 2.67 4.95
N MET A 20 -5.43 2.81 6.06
CA MET A 20 -4.74 1.68 6.67
C MET A 20 -5.57 1.08 7.80
N LEU A 21 -5.71 -0.24 7.81
CA LEU A 21 -6.42 -1.00 8.83
C LEU A 21 -5.42 -1.70 9.75
N SER A 22 -5.13 -1.06 10.89
CA SER A 22 -4.22 -1.58 11.90
C SER A 22 -4.95 -2.16 13.13
N LEU A 23 -6.17 -1.70 13.40
CA LEU A 23 -6.97 -2.08 14.55
C LEU A 23 -8.11 -3.04 14.19
N SER A 24 -8.81 -2.78 13.09
CA SER A 24 -10.00 -3.52 12.68
C SER A 24 -9.66 -4.95 12.25
N ARG A 25 -10.11 -5.94 13.01
CA ARG A 25 -9.89 -7.37 12.75
C ARG A 25 -11.16 -8.12 12.41
N ASN A 26 -12.29 -7.66 12.95
CA ASN A 26 -13.56 -8.35 12.78
C ASN A 26 -14.19 -7.98 11.43
N PRO A 27 -14.63 -8.94 10.61
CA PRO A 27 -15.32 -8.68 9.34
C PRO A 27 -16.58 -7.80 9.46
N ARG A 28 -17.16 -7.65 10.64
CA ARG A 28 -18.28 -6.73 10.89
C ARG A 28 -17.97 -5.25 10.66
N TRP A 29 -16.68 -4.88 10.54
CA TRP A 29 -16.26 -3.54 10.12
C TRP A 29 -16.50 -3.24 8.65
N LEU A 30 -16.69 -4.24 7.81
CA LEU A 30 -16.79 -4.07 6.36
C LEU A 30 -17.92 -3.14 5.90
N PRO A 31 -19.14 -3.17 6.50
CA PRO A 31 -20.18 -2.21 6.15
C PRO A 31 -19.79 -0.75 6.44
N VAL A 32 -18.93 -0.51 7.44
CA VAL A 32 -18.41 0.83 7.72
C VAL A 32 -17.47 1.28 6.61
N LEU A 33 -16.58 0.40 6.15
CA LEU A 33 -15.63 0.70 5.07
C LEU A 33 -16.33 0.93 3.74
N ASP A 34 -17.31 0.10 3.41
CA ASP A 34 -18.09 0.20 2.17
C ASP A 34 -18.88 1.52 2.08
N GLY A 35 -19.30 2.06 3.24
CA GLY A 35 -20.07 3.31 3.32
C GLY A 35 -19.26 4.60 3.19
N VAL A 36 -17.92 4.56 3.25
CA VAL A 36 -17.06 5.77 3.23
C VAL A 36 -16.46 6.10 1.86
N GLY A 37 -16.73 5.29 0.83
CA GLY A 37 -16.26 5.56 -0.54
C GLY A 37 -14.75 5.34 -0.72
N LEU A 38 -14.19 4.32 -0.06
CA LEU A 38 -12.80 3.92 -0.25
C LEU A 38 -12.65 3.08 -1.52
N ASP A 39 -11.58 3.34 -2.29
CA ASP A 39 -11.19 2.51 -3.43
C ASP A 39 -10.44 1.25 -2.98
N TYR A 40 -9.62 1.38 -1.94
CA TYR A 40 -8.83 0.28 -1.38
C TYR A 40 -8.60 0.45 0.13
N ALA A 41 -8.16 -0.61 0.77
CA ALA A 41 -7.66 -0.55 2.13
C ALA A 41 -6.37 -1.37 2.26
N VAL A 42 -5.39 -0.83 3.00
CA VAL A 42 -4.16 -1.54 3.36
C VAL A 42 -4.35 -2.23 4.70
N ILE A 43 -4.34 -3.54 4.70
CA ILE A 43 -4.38 -4.35 5.91
C ILE A 43 -2.95 -4.50 6.41
N ASP A 44 -2.67 -3.91 7.56
CA ASP A 44 -1.33 -3.89 8.14
C ASP A 44 -1.02 -5.19 8.88
N THR A 45 -0.01 -5.93 8.41
CA THR A 45 0.54 -7.11 9.08
C THR A 45 1.99 -6.94 9.51
N GLU A 46 2.58 -5.77 9.24
CA GLU A 46 3.91 -5.39 9.74
C GLU A 46 3.85 -4.98 11.20
N HIS A 47 2.99 -4.01 11.54
CA HIS A 47 2.81 -3.53 12.91
C HIS A 47 1.51 -4.03 13.55
N GLY A 48 0.69 -4.77 12.80
CA GLY A 48 -0.56 -5.35 13.26
C GLY A 48 -0.43 -6.83 13.57
N ALA A 49 -0.65 -7.23 14.84
CA ALA A 49 -0.63 -8.64 15.23
C ALA A 49 -1.89 -9.37 14.72
N ARG A 50 -1.84 -9.94 13.51
CA ARG A 50 -2.91 -10.77 12.93
C ARG A 50 -2.43 -12.20 12.73
N SER A 51 -3.25 -13.18 13.09
CA SER A 51 -3.01 -14.56 12.70
C SER A 51 -3.34 -14.77 11.20
N ARG A 52 -2.82 -15.83 10.61
CA ARG A 52 -3.14 -16.20 9.22
C ARG A 52 -4.63 -16.50 9.03
N GLY A 53 -5.29 -17.09 10.04
CA GLY A 53 -6.72 -17.37 10.00
C GLY A 53 -7.53 -16.08 9.99
N GLU A 54 -7.28 -15.17 10.93
CA GLU A 54 -7.93 -13.85 10.98
C GLU A 54 -7.75 -13.06 9.68
N LEU A 55 -6.55 -13.09 9.09
CA LEU A 55 -6.29 -12.44 7.82
C LEU A 55 -7.11 -13.05 6.68
N GLY A 56 -7.16 -14.39 6.60
CA GLY A 56 -7.91 -15.11 5.57
C GLY A 56 -9.41 -14.84 5.66
N ASP A 57 -9.99 -14.93 6.86
CA ASP A 57 -11.41 -14.65 7.10
C ASP A 57 -11.75 -13.18 6.71
N PHE A 58 -10.90 -12.24 7.14
CA PHE A 58 -11.09 -10.82 6.84
C PHE A 58 -11.00 -10.53 5.34
N LEU A 59 -9.99 -11.06 4.64
CA LEU A 59 -9.82 -10.89 3.19
C LEU A 59 -10.95 -11.55 2.38
N THR A 60 -11.42 -12.74 2.81
CA THR A 60 -12.55 -13.42 2.20
C THR A 60 -13.79 -12.52 2.19
N MET A 61 -14.06 -11.88 3.32
CA MET A 61 -15.19 -10.95 3.43
C MET A 61 -14.94 -9.65 2.68
N MET A 62 -13.72 -9.07 2.74
CA MET A 62 -13.40 -7.85 1.99
C MET A 62 -13.62 -8.01 0.49
N ASN A 63 -13.35 -9.17 -0.07
CA ASN A 63 -13.58 -9.44 -1.49
C ASN A 63 -15.09 -9.47 -1.87
N THR A 64 -16.01 -9.36 -0.91
CA THR A 64 -17.45 -9.15 -1.18
C THR A 64 -17.84 -7.68 -1.21
N THR A 65 -16.93 -6.77 -0.89
CA THR A 65 -17.13 -5.31 -0.95
C THR A 65 -16.58 -4.71 -2.24
N GLY A 66 -16.82 -3.43 -2.44
CA GLY A 66 -16.20 -2.66 -3.54
C GLY A 66 -14.77 -2.16 -3.22
N VAL A 67 -14.20 -2.50 -2.05
CA VAL A 67 -12.91 -2.00 -1.57
C VAL A 67 -11.80 -3.02 -1.83
N VAL A 68 -10.76 -2.63 -2.58
CA VAL A 68 -9.64 -3.54 -2.94
C VAL A 68 -8.76 -3.84 -1.71
N PRO A 69 -8.60 -5.11 -1.29
CA PRO A 69 -7.76 -5.49 -0.18
C PRO A 69 -6.28 -5.57 -0.59
N ILE A 70 -5.45 -4.71 -0.01
CA ILE A 70 -3.98 -4.72 -0.13
C ILE A 70 -3.40 -5.10 1.22
N VAL A 71 -2.47 -6.04 1.28
CA VAL A 71 -1.82 -6.44 2.54
C VAL A 71 -0.43 -5.85 2.60
N ARG A 72 -0.12 -5.08 3.65
CA ARG A 72 1.26 -4.72 3.96
C ARG A 72 1.89 -5.91 4.69
N ILE A 73 2.88 -6.54 4.04
CA ILE A 73 3.60 -7.68 4.57
C ILE A 73 4.67 -7.23 5.59
N PRO A 74 5.14 -8.11 6.50
CA PRO A 74 6.10 -7.72 7.55
C PRO A 74 7.48 -7.32 7.03
N ILE A 75 7.97 -7.99 5.99
CA ILE A 75 9.27 -7.77 5.35
C ILE A 75 9.16 -8.12 3.87
N PRO A 76 10.07 -7.66 2.98
CA PRO A 76 10.06 -7.97 1.54
C PRO A 76 10.52 -9.41 1.25
N ASP A 77 9.70 -10.38 1.60
CA ASP A 77 9.97 -11.82 1.48
C ASP A 77 8.83 -12.53 0.73
N SER A 78 9.19 -13.36 -0.23
CA SER A 78 8.27 -14.11 -1.11
C SER A 78 7.30 -15.02 -0.36
N HIS A 79 7.67 -15.51 0.82
CA HIS A 79 6.80 -16.33 1.66
C HIS A 79 5.59 -15.51 2.15
N TYR A 80 5.83 -14.29 2.65
CA TYR A 80 4.74 -13.43 3.13
C TYR A 80 3.86 -12.93 1.97
N VAL A 81 4.47 -12.61 0.82
CA VAL A 81 3.72 -12.30 -0.41
C VAL A 81 2.79 -13.45 -0.79
N THR A 82 3.36 -14.66 -0.90
CA THR A 82 2.58 -15.87 -1.26
C THR A 82 1.46 -16.12 -0.27
N MET A 83 1.74 -15.97 1.03
CA MET A 83 0.76 -16.15 2.11
C MET A 83 -0.41 -15.16 2.00
N ALA A 84 -0.11 -13.88 1.84
CA ALA A 84 -1.13 -12.83 1.72
C ALA A 84 -2.00 -13.01 0.47
N MET A 85 -1.36 -13.26 -0.66
CA MET A 85 -2.06 -13.48 -1.92
C MET A 85 -2.89 -14.78 -1.94
N ALA A 86 -2.42 -15.84 -1.28
CA ALA A 86 -3.19 -17.09 -1.13
C ALA A 86 -4.38 -16.93 -0.18
N ALA A 87 -4.28 -16.03 0.80
CA ALA A 87 -5.37 -15.69 1.71
C ALA A 87 -6.47 -14.83 1.06
N GLY A 88 -6.26 -14.30 -0.15
CA GLY A 88 -7.26 -13.53 -0.88
C GLY A 88 -6.94 -12.04 -1.05
N ALA A 89 -5.70 -11.60 -0.71
CA ALA A 89 -5.27 -10.24 -1.04
C ALA A 89 -5.27 -10.04 -2.55
N GLN A 90 -5.71 -8.87 -3.00
CA GLN A 90 -5.60 -8.44 -4.39
C GLN A 90 -4.34 -7.59 -4.62
N GLY A 91 -3.69 -7.15 -3.56
CA GLY A 91 -2.41 -6.48 -3.63
C GLY A 91 -1.53 -6.74 -2.41
N ILE A 92 -0.25 -6.49 -2.59
CA ILE A 92 0.73 -6.45 -1.49
C ILE A 92 1.41 -5.10 -1.47
N LEU A 93 1.77 -4.65 -0.27
CA LEU A 93 2.71 -3.59 -0.03
C LEU A 93 3.89 -4.21 0.70
N ALA A 94 5.05 -4.27 0.03
CA ALA A 94 6.29 -4.73 0.63
C ALA A 94 7.03 -3.52 1.22
N PRO A 95 7.18 -3.42 2.55
CA PRO A 95 7.83 -2.29 3.18
C PRO A 95 9.35 -2.36 3.01
N TYR A 96 10.02 -1.23 3.13
CA TYR A 96 11.45 -1.09 3.33
C TYR A 96 12.34 -1.88 2.35
N CYS A 97 12.01 -1.81 1.05
CA CYS A 97 12.83 -2.43 0.00
C CYS A 97 14.00 -1.50 -0.35
N GLU A 98 15.23 -1.97 -0.20
CA GLU A 98 16.43 -1.19 -0.49
C GLU A 98 17.20 -1.68 -1.71
N THR A 99 16.96 -2.93 -2.14
CA THR A 99 17.70 -3.59 -3.20
C THR A 99 16.82 -4.09 -4.34
N VAL A 100 17.39 -4.17 -5.53
CA VAL A 100 16.73 -4.73 -6.71
C VAL A 100 16.35 -6.22 -6.51
N ASP A 101 17.16 -6.97 -5.76
CA ASP A 101 16.92 -8.40 -5.53
C ASP A 101 15.71 -8.63 -4.63
N GLU A 102 15.54 -7.84 -3.56
CA GLU A 102 14.31 -7.86 -2.73
C GLU A 102 13.07 -7.56 -3.57
N VAL A 103 13.15 -6.54 -4.44
CA VAL A 103 12.03 -6.18 -5.31
C VAL A 103 11.72 -7.29 -6.30
N LYS A 104 12.73 -7.92 -6.92
CA LYS A 104 12.54 -9.06 -7.83
C LYS A 104 11.88 -10.25 -7.12
N GLU A 105 12.26 -10.54 -5.89
CA GLU A 105 11.65 -11.60 -5.10
C GLU A 105 10.16 -11.33 -4.83
N VAL A 106 9.83 -10.12 -4.41
CA VAL A 106 8.45 -9.67 -4.16
C VAL A 106 7.61 -9.74 -5.45
N ILE A 107 8.12 -9.18 -6.55
CA ILE A 107 7.43 -9.17 -7.85
C ILE A 107 7.21 -10.59 -8.35
N GLY A 108 8.23 -11.46 -8.26
CA GLY A 108 8.11 -12.86 -8.64
C GLY A 108 6.95 -13.57 -7.94
N ALA A 109 6.86 -13.39 -6.63
CA ALA A 109 5.81 -14.01 -5.83
C ALA A 109 4.42 -13.37 -6.03
N ALA A 110 4.34 -12.06 -6.32
CA ALA A 110 3.08 -11.36 -6.51
C ALA A 110 2.49 -11.58 -7.91
N LYS A 111 3.33 -11.54 -8.96
CA LYS A 111 2.90 -11.49 -10.36
C LYS A 111 2.92 -12.83 -11.07
N TRP A 112 3.80 -13.75 -10.68
CA TRP A 112 4.05 -14.99 -11.43
C TRP A 112 3.70 -16.27 -10.68
N ARG A 113 2.93 -16.16 -9.60
CA ARG A 113 2.45 -17.35 -8.88
C ARG A 113 1.52 -18.20 -9.76
N PRO A 114 1.60 -19.54 -9.70
CA PRO A 114 2.29 -20.34 -8.70
C PRO A 114 3.73 -20.72 -9.05
N LEU A 115 4.41 -20.02 -9.98
CA LEU A 115 5.81 -20.34 -10.28
C LEU A 115 6.69 -20.23 -9.04
N LYS A 116 7.72 -21.08 -8.98
CA LYS A 116 8.69 -21.14 -7.90
C LYS A 116 10.09 -21.45 -8.44
N GLY A 117 11.10 -21.24 -7.58
CA GLY A 117 12.48 -21.63 -7.87
C GLY A 117 13.02 -20.98 -9.15
N ASP A 118 13.74 -21.76 -9.95
CA ASP A 118 14.39 -21.26 -11.18
C ASP A 118 13.41 -20.72 -12.21
N ALA A 119 12.20 -21.27 -12.29
CA ALA A 119 11.21 -20.82 -13.25
C ALA A 119 10.74 -19.38 -12.98
N VAL A 120 10.48 -19.02 -11.72
CA VAL A 120 10.09 -17.65 -11.36
C VAL A 120 11.27 -16.69 -11.49
N ARG A 121 12.50 -17.09 -11.10
CA ARG A 121 13.70 -16.27 -11.29
C ARG A 121 13.91 -15.91 -12.75
N ARG A 122 13.87 -16.91 -13.64
CA ARG A 122 14.01 -16.70 -15.09
C ARG A 122 13.00 -15.70 -15.63
N VAL A 123 11.72 -15.85 -15.29
CA VAL A 123 10.68 -14.93 -15.76
C VAL A 123 10.95 -13.50 -15.30
N VAL A 124 11.34 -13.30 -14.04
CA VAL A 124 11.61 -11.96 -13.49
C VAL A 124 12.88 -11.33 -14.08
N GLU A 125 13.91 -12.13 -14.34
CA GLU A 125 15.19 -11.64 -14.84
C GLU A 125 15.21 -11.42 -16.36
N THR A 126 14.56 -12.31 -17.10
CA THR A 126 14.68 -12.35 -18.57
C THR A 126 13.34 -12.17 -19.31
N GLY A 127 12.21 -12.25 -18.61
CA GLY A 127 10.90 -12.29 -19.22
C GLY A 127 10.56 -13.63 -19.92
N GLU A 128 11.45 -14.62 -19.82
CA GLU A 128 11.26 -15.91 -20.51
C GLU A 128 10.36 -16.86 -19.71
N HIS A 129 9.24 -17.22 -20.29
CA HIS A 129 8.32 -18.21 -19.76
C HIS A 129 8.62 -19.62 -20.28
N VAL A 130 8.16 -20.64 -19.53
CA VAL A 130 8.29 -22.04 -19.96
C VAL A 130 7.61 -22.28 -21.32
N SER A 131 6.48 -21.60 -21.56
CA SER A 131 5.74 -21.58 -22.83
C SER A 131 4.80 -20.40 -22.89
N GLU A 132 4.32 -20.02 -24.08
CA GLU A 132 3.28 -18.99 -24.25
C GLU A 132 1.97 -19.37 -23.55
N ALA A 133 1.61 -20.64 -23.52
CA ALA A 133 0.43 -21.10 -22.78
C ALA A 133 0.58 -20.88 -21.26
N THR A 134 1.77 -21.12 -20.71
CA THR A 134 2.10 -20.85 -19.30
C THR A 134 2.02 -19.35 -19.02
N LYS A 135 2.56 -18.51 -19.89
CA LYS A 135 2.50 -17.05 -19.79
C LYS A 135 1.05 -16.58 -19.72
N ALA A 136 0.23 -16.93 -20.71
CA ALA A 136 -1.18 -16.53 -20.76
C ALA A 136 -1.96 -16.98 -19.53
N PHE A 137 -1.72 -18.20 -19.04
CA PHE A 137 -2.33 -18.71 -17.81
C PHE A 137 -1.97 -17.87 -16.60
N LEU A 138 -0.69 -17.50 -16.43
CA LEU A 138 -0.19 -16.73 -15.31
C LEU A 138 -0.70 -15.28 -15.35
N GLU A 139 -0.73 -14.66 -16.51
CA GLU A 139 -1.25 -13.31 -16.72
C GLU A 139 -2.73 -13.24 -16.37
N GLU A 140 -3.55 -14.18 -16.86
CA GLU A 140 -4.98 -14.22 -16.51
C GLU A 140 -5.21 -14.49 -15.03
N ARG A 141 -4.46 -15.45 -14.44
CA ARG A 141 -4.56 -15.80 -13.03
C ARG A 141 -4.22 -14.63 -12.11
N ASN A 142 -3.22 -13.83 -12.47
CA ASN A 142 -2.70 -12.75 -11.62
C ASN A 142 -3.12 -11.35 -12.10
N LYS A 143 -4.08 -11.24 -13.01
CA LYS A 143 -4.52 -9.96 -13.57
C LYS A 143 -4.94 -8.92 -12.53
N ASN A 144 -5.49 -9.36 -11.40
CA ASN A 144 -5.88 -8.49 -10.28
C ASN A 144 -4.73 -8.21 -9.31
N SER A 145 -3.56 -8.84 -9.47
CA SER A 145 -2.43 -8.64 -8.55
C SER A 145 -1.87 -7.24 -8.65
N ILE A 146 -1.76 -6.57 -7.50
CA ILE A 146 -1.10 -5.27 -7.32
C ILE A 146 0.18 -5.50 -6.50
N ALA A 147 1.30 -4.94 -6.95
CA ALA A 147 2.56 -4.96 -6.22
C ALA A 147 3.03 -3.53 -5.96
N ILE A 148 3.10 -3.16 -4.69
CA ILE A 148 3.56 -1.85 -4.21
C ILE A 148 4.86 -2.06 -3.45
N ILE A 149 5.88 -1.29 -3.80
CA ILE A 149 7.23 -1.37 -3.22
C ILE A 149 7.48 -0.16 -2.32
N GLY A 150 7.90 -0.41 -1.09
CA GLY A 150 8.20 0.60 -0.08
C GLY A 150 9.60 1.19 -0.27
N ILE A 151 9.67 2.47 -0.62
CA ILE A 151 10.88 3.30 -0.68
C ILE A 151 10.88 4.18 0.57
N GLU A 152 11.54 3.71 1.63
CA GLU A 152 11.38 4.23 2.98
C GLU A 152 12.69 4.65 3.62
N SER A 153 13.80 4.58 2.86
CA SER A 153 15.13 4.99 3.32
C SER A 153 15.92 5.76 2.26
N VAL A 154 16.94 6.48 2.71
CA VAL A 154 17.91 7.14 1.83
C VAL A 154 18.62 6.13 0.91
N ALA A 155 18.86 4.90 1.38
CA ALA A 155 19.45 3.84 0.57
C ALA A 155 18.50 3.41 -0.55
N ALA A 156 17.21 3.24 -0.25
CA ALA A 156 16.19 2.94 -1.25
C ALA A 156 16.06 4.05 -2.30
N VAL A 157 16.08 5.32 -1.88
CA VAL A 157 16.02 6.46 -2.81
C VAL A 157 17.24 6.48 -3.75
N LYS A 158 18.43 6.15 -3.27
CA LYS A 158 19.64 6.05 -4.12
C LYS A 158 19.52 4.95 -5.17
N ASN A 159 18.79 3.89 -4.88
CA ASN A 159 18.57 2.76 -5.78
C ASN A 159 17.26 2.87 -6.59
N LEU A 160 16.52 3.97 -6.44
CA LEU A 160 15.16 4.13 -6.98
C LEU A 160 15.09 3.82 -8.48
N GLU A 161 16.00 4.36 -9.28
CA GLU A 161 16.02 4.13 -10.74
C GLU A 161 16.17 2.64 -11.08
N ALA A 162 17.11 1.95 -10.44
CA ALA A 162 17.33 0.52 -10.64
C ALA A 162 16.15 -0.33 -10.12
N ILE A 163 15.51 0.08 -9.05
CA ILE A 163 14.30 -0.56 -8.52
C ILE A 163 13.16 -0.42 -9.54
N LEU A 164 12.94 0.77 -10.08
CA LEU A 164 11.88 1.04 -11.05
C LEU A 164 12.08 0.35 -12.40
N ASP A 165 13.29 -0.13 -12.70
CA ASP A 165 13.58 -0.95 -13.89
C ASP A 165 13.07 -2.39 -13.74
N VAL A 166 12.68 -2.84 -12.53
CA VAL A 166 12.08 -4.16 -12.32
C VAL A 166 10.65 -4.19 -12.87
N PRO A 167 10.35 -5.02 -13.88
CA PRO A 167 9.03 -5.04 -14.49
C PRO A 167 7.98 -5.64 -13.54
N GLY A 168 6.79 -5.02 -13.48
CA GLY A 168 5.65 -5.53 -12.71
C GLY A 168 5.35 -4.75 -11.43
N ILE A 169 6.06 -3.67 -11.15
CA ILE A 169 5.71 -2.72 -10.09
C ILE A 169 4.47 -1.93 -10.53
N ASP A 170 3.43 -1.89 -9.69
CA ASP A 170 2.20 -1.11 -9.95
C ASP A 170 2.16 0.20 -9.15
N GLY A 171 2.96 0.31 -8.10
CA GLY A 171 3.06 1.52 -7.29
C GLY A 171 4.30 1.53 -6.41
N ILE A 172 4.72 2.73 -6.03
CA ILE A 172 5.76 2.94 -5.04
C ILE A 172 5.10 3.53 -3.79
N PHE A 173 5.47 3.05 -2.62
CA PHE A 173 5.04 3.58 -1.34
C PHE A 173 6.17 4.36 -0.68
N VAL A 174 5.88 5.58 -0.22
CA VAL A 174 6.79 6.33 0.64
C VAL A 174 6.26 6.29 2.07
N GLY A 175 6.92 5.50 2.93
CA GLY A 175 6.62 5.45 4.36
C GLY A 175 7.13 6.70 5.07
N PRO A 176 6.24 7.57 5.58
CA PRO A 176 6.67 8.88 6.08
C PRO A 176 7.56 8.80 7.32
N ASN A 177 7.24 7.90 8.25
CA ASN A 177 8.01 7.76 9.49
C ASN A 177 9.43 7.26 9.21
N ASP A 178 9.55 6.15 8.50
CA ASP A 178 10.85 5.53 8.20
C ASP A 178 11.71 6.44 7.33
N MET A 179 11.12 7.07 6.30
CA MET A 179 11.82 8.04 5.47
C MET A 179 12.34 9.24 6.30
N SER A 180 11.52 9.80 7.19
CA SER A 180 11.93 10.93 8.02
C SER A 180 13.03 10.55 9.02
N ILE A 181 12.98 9.34 9.59
CA ILE A 181 14.03 8.79 10.46
C ILE A 181 15.31 8.57 9.66
N SER A 182 15.21 7.96 8.47
CA SER A 182 16.37 7.71 7.60
C SER A 182 17.07 9.00 7.14
N LEU A 183 16.30 10.08 6.98
CA LEU A 183 16.83 11.42 6.69
C LEU A 183 17.42 12.13 7.91
N GLY A 184 17.23 11.57 9.13
CA GLY A 184 17.69 12.16 10.38
C GLY A 184 16.75 13.19 11.00
N PHE A 185 15.51 13.27 10.56
CA PHE A 185 14.49 14.25 11.02
C PHE A 185 13.17 13.57 11.39
N PRO A 186 13.12 12.74 12.45
CA PRO A 186 11.92 11.99 12.81
C PRO A 186 10.67 12.86 12.90
N ASP A 187 9.61 12.48 12.17
CA ASP A 187 8.29 13.12 12.14
C ASP A 187 8.27 14.61 11.72
N GLN A 188 9.36 15.12 11.10
CA GLN A 188 9.45 16.50 10.61
C GLN A 188 9.14 16.57 9.11
N TYR A 189 7.87 16.38 8.74
CA TYR A 189 7.42 16.29 7.34
C TYR A 189 7.36 17.63 6.59
N ASP A 190 7.48 18.74 7.30
CA ASP A 190 7.53 20.11 6.77
C ASP A 190 8.95 20.54 6.37
N ARG A 191 9.97 19.75 6.72
CA ARG A 191 11.36 20.07 6.34
C ARG A 191 11.56 20.02 4.83
N PRO A 192 12.29 21.00 4.28
CA PRO A 192 12.61 21.03 2.85
C PRO A 192 13.30 19.76 2.34
N GLU A 193 14.17 19.16 3.16
CA GLU A 193 14.89 17.94 2.82
C GLU A 193 13.95 16.73 2.67
N TYR A 194 12.96 16.60 3.56
CA TYR A 194 11.92 15.57 3.45
C TYR A 194 11.05 15.81 2.21
N GLN A 195 10.55 17.04 2.07
CA GLN A 195 9.66 17.39 0.95
C GLN A 195 10.32 17.22 -0.42
N SER A 196 11.59 17.64 -0.55
CA SER A 196 12.34 17.47 -1.80
C SER A 196 12.62 16.00 -2.11
N THR A 197 12.90 15.17 -1.10
CA THR A 197 13.11 13.73 -1.28
C THR A 197 11.83 13.04 -1.74
N VAL A 198 10.70 13.26 -1.06
CA VAL A 198 9.42 12.66 -1.46
C VAL A 198 8.97 13.16 -2.83
N LYS A 199 9.15 14.45 -3.12
CA LYS A 199 8.85 15.02 -4.44
C LYS A 199 9.70 14.37 -5.54
N HIS A 200 10.98 14.15 -5.29
CA HIS A 200 11.86 13.45 -6.22
C HIS A 200 11.35 12.02 -6.51
N VAL A 201 10.93 11.28 -5.48
CA VAL A 201 10.36 9.95 -5.66
C VAL A 201 9.08 10.02 -6.50
N ILE A 202 8.16 10.95 -6.20
CA ILE A 202 6.92 11.14 -6.98
C ILE A 202 7.24 11.41 -8.45
N ASP A 203 8.11 12.38 -8.74
CA ASP A 203 8.42 12.79 -10.11
C ASP A 203 9.10 11.67 -10.91
N THR A 204 10.02 10.94 -10.28
CA THR A 204 10.71 9.82 -10.90
C THR A 204 9.74 8.68 -11.23
N CYS A 205 8.81 8.38 -10.34
CA CYS A 205 7.77 7.36 -10.56
C CYS A 205 6.80 7.78 -11.68
N GLU A 206 6.29 9.01 -11.63
CA GLU A 206 5.35 9.52 -12.63
C GLU A 206 5.95 9.57 -14.03
N ALA A 207 7.24 9.91 -14.16
CA ALA A 207 7.96 9.89 -15.44
C ALA A 207 8.02 8.47 -16.06
N ARG A 208 7.83 7.42 -15.26
CA ARG A 208 7.76 6.02 -15.70
C ARG A 208 6.34 5.46 -15.74
N GLY A 209 5.33 6.29 -15.49
CA GLY A 209 3.91 5.90 -15.44
C GLY A 209 3.54 5.05 -14.23
N ILE A 210 4.35 5.07 -13.16
CA ILE A 210 4.12 4.36 -11.91
C ILE A 210 3.59 5.36 -10.88
N ALA A 211 2.43 5.09 -10.28
CA ALA A 211 1.85 5.97 -9.27
C ALA A 211 2.58 5.85 -7.93
N CYS A 212 2.91 6.99 -7.32
CA CYS A 212 3.47 7.02 -5.98
C CYS A 212 2.35 7.08 -4.94
N LEU A 213 2.34 6.11 -4.02
CA LEU A 213 1.47 6.05 -2.86
C LEU A 213 2.11 6.83 -1.72
N VAL A 214 1.41 7.86 -1.26
CA VAL A 214 1.81 8.65 -0.10
C VAL A 214 0.85 8.39 1.07
N HIS A 215 1.40 8.33 2.29
CA HIS A 215 0.64 8.07 3.51
C HIS A 215 0.84 9.20 4.50
N HIS A 216 -0.26 9.85 4.91
CA HIS A 216 -0.24 10.82 5.99
C HIS A 216 -1.47 10.73 6.87
N GLN A 217 -1.30 11.13 8.14
CA GLN A 217 -2.34 11.01 9.16
C GLN A 217 -3.30 12.21 9.19
N ASN A 218 -2.90 13.36 8.65
CA ASN A 218 -3.75 14.55 8.64
C ASN A 218 -4.12 14.98 7.21
N PRO A 219 -5.30 15.62 7.03
CA PRO A 219 -5.78 16.04 5.72
C PRO A 219 -4.89 17.11 5.05
N GLU A 220 -4.23 17.97 5.82
CA GLU A 220 -3.38 19.04 5.30
C GLU A 220 -2.17 18.47 4.54
N LEU A 221 -1.46 17.51 5.13
CA LEU A 221 -0.33 16.84 4.48
C LEU A 221 -0.78 15.98 3.30
N SER A 222 -1.90 15.26 3.43
CA SER A 222 -2.45 14.50 2.30
C SER A 222 -2.81 15.43 1.14
N SER A 223 -3.45 16.57 1.40
CA SER A 223 -3.80 17.58 0.41
C SER A 223 -2.56 18.22 -0.22
N TYR A 224 -1.53 18.48 0.58
CA TYR A 224 -0.26 18.98 0.09
C TYR A 224 0.33 18.05 -0.98
N TRP A 225 0.41 16.73 -0.70
CA TRP A 225 0.98 15.77 -1.64
C TRP A 225 0.10 15.52 -2.87
N ILE A 226 -1.23 15.59 -2.74
CA ILE A 226 -2.13 15.57 -3.90
C ILE A 226 -1.80 16.74 -4.84
N ASN A 227 -1.58 17.93 -4.30
CA ASN A 227 -1.19 19.12 -5.07
C ASN A 227 0.23 19.01 -5.66
N GLN A 228 1.11 18.19 -5.06
CA GLN A 228 2.43 17.87 -5.59
C GLN A 228 2.43 16.75 -6.64
N GLY A 229 1.27 16.19 -6.98
CA GLY A 229 1.12 15.20 -8.04
C GLY A 229 0.87 13.77 -7.56
N ALA A 230 0.79 13.51 -6.25
CA ALA A 230 0.45 12.17 -5.76
C ALA A 230 -0.94 11.74 -6.24
N ARG A 231 -1.05 10.50 -6.71
CA ARG A 231 -2.29 9.93 -7.25
C ARG A 231 -2.77 8.68 -6.52
N PHE A 232 -1.93 8.06 -5.75
CA PHE A 232 -2.24 6.90 -4.94
C PHE A 232 -2.21 7.35 -3.46
N ILE A 233 -3.39 7.59 -2.88
CA ILE A 233 -3.50 8.28 -1.58
C ILE A 233 -3.89 7.29 -0.50
N LEU A 234 -3.02 7.07 0.48
CA LEU A 234 -3.28 6.36 1.71
C LEU A 234 -3.46 7.38 2.83
N HIS A 235 -4.70 7.55 3.31
CA HIS A 235 -4.99 8.56 4.33
C HIS A 235 -5.38 7.93 5.65
N GLY A 236 -4.68 8.34 6.70
CA GLY A 236 -5.01 7.98 8.08
C GLY A 236 -4.92 6.48 8.37
N THR A 237 -5.51 6.13 9.50
CA THR A 237 -5.72 4.75 9.95
C THR A 237 -7.09 4.64 10.60
N ASP A 238 -7.65 3.42 10.65
CA ASP A 238 -8.88 3.13 11.39
C ASP A 238 -8.78 3.54 12.87
N ARG A 239 -7.62 3.34 13.50
CA ARG A 239 -7.34 3.79 14.88
C ARG A 239 -7.51 5.29 15.03
N ARG A 240 -6.88 6.07 14.13
CA ARG A 240 -6.96 7.53 14.17
C ARG A 240 -8.40 8.00 13.94
N ALA A 241 -9.06 7.46 12.92
CA ALA A 241 -10.44 7.85 12.59
C ALA A 241 -11.38 7.67 13.79
N LEU A 242 -11.30 6.53 14.48
CA LEU A 242 -12.06 6.29 15.70
C LEU A 242 -11.71 7.26 16.83
N THR A 243 -10.41 7.49 17.07
CA THR A 243 -9.94 8.38 18.13
C THR A 243 -10.41 9.81 17.89
N GLU A 244 -10.24 10.33 16.68
CA GLU A 244 -10.63 11.72 16.35
C GLU A 244 -12.16 11.89 16.34
N GLY A 245 -12.89 10.88 15.84
CA GLY A 245 -14.35 10.89 15.89
C GLY A 245 -14.88 11.03 17.33
N PHE A 246 -14.46 10.13 18.21
CA PHE A 246 -14.84 10.19 19.62
C PHE A 246 -14.35 11.47 20.32
N ARG A 247 -13.12 11.88 20.07
CA ARG A 247 -12.56 13.09 20.67
C ARG A 247 -13.38 14.32 20.31
N THR A 248 -13.75 14.47 19.05
CA THR A 248 -14.55 15.60 18.57
C THR A 248 -15.90 15.63 19.27
N GLU A 249 -16.66 14.54 19.23
CA GLU A 249 -18.00 14.46 19.82
C GLU A 249 -17.98 14.67 21.34
N PHE A 250 -17.10 14.00 22.07
CA PHE A 250 -17.02 14.13 23.53
C PHE A 250 -16.47 15.48 23.99
N THR A 251 -15.67 16.17 23.17
CA THR A 251 -15.25 17.54 23.48
C THR A 251 -16.43 18.50 23.41
N GLU A 252 -17.28 18.39 22.39
CA GLU A 252 -18.49 19.20 22.27
C GLU A 252 -19.46 18.93 23.41
N LEU A 253 -19.71 17.66 23.75
CA LEU A 253 -20.59 17.29 24.86
C LEU A 253 -20.09 17.83 26.23
N ARG A 254 -18.77 17.79 26.45
CA ARG A 254 -18.18 18.34 27.70
C ARG A 254 -18.34 19.86 27.79
N LYS A 255 -18.15 20.60 26.71
CA LYS A 255 -18.40 22.05 26.70
C LYS A 255 -19.82 22.36 27.13
N VAL A 256 -20.82 21.66 26.58
CA VAL A 256 -22.24 21.87 26.97
C VAL A 256 -22.44 21.56 28.44
N ALA A 257 -21.82 20.50 28.99
CA ALA A 257 -21.96 20.16 30.41
C ALA A 257 -21.30 21.18 31.33
N ASP A 258 -20.14 21.74 30.93
CA ASP A 258 -19.41 22.75 31.72
C ASP A 258 -20.16 24.10 31.81
N ASP A 259 -21.03 24.39 30.84
CA ASP A 259 -21.86 25.59 30.80
C ASP A 259 -23.15 25.46 31.65
N LEU A 260 -23.43 24.28 32.23
CA LEU A 260 -24.58 24.06 33.09
C LEU A 260 -24.29 24.42 34.56
N PRO A 261 -25.26 24.98 35.28
CA PRO A 261 -25.13 25.23 36.72
C PRO A 261 -24.87 23.90 37.48
N LYS A 262 -23.91 23.94 38.41
CA LYS A 262 -23.62 22.79 39.30
C LYS A 262 -24.70 22.64 40.36
#